data_63228e4aae72200f1192b523b9bee085
#
_entry.id   63228e4aae72200f1192b523b9bee085
#
_cell.length_a   1.000
_cell.length_b   1.000
_cell.length_c   1.000
_cell.angle_alpha   90.00
_cell.angle_beta   90.00
_cell.angle_gamma   90.00
#
_symmetry.space_group_name_H-M   'P 1'
#
loop_
_entity.id
_entity.type
_entity.pdbx_description
1 polymer ?
#
loop_
_entity_poly.entity_id
_entity_poly.type
_entity_poly.pdbx_seq_one_letter_code
_entity_poly.pdbx_strand_id
1 'polypeptide(L)'
;LDALMDHQGEVDAVVAGLLRPLIDQDLSVVFFELTTIRSEGLSQQAGDVRQYGMAKEGLIARQFMLGVVQTAEGLPIYHEVFDGNAAETRTLLPTLTKVLSRFPSVQRMVLVADRGLLSLDNLEALKAVRLASGKPLEFIIAVPGRRYNEFIDLLEPFHAQQCTAATQ
;
A
#
# COMPACT_ATOMS: atom_id res chain seq x y z
N LEU A 1 -22.81 11.72 -10.60
CA LEU A 1 -21.92 10.78 -9.88
C LEU A 1 -22.09 9.35 -10.39
N ASP A 2 -23.33 8.89 -10.59
CA ASP A 2 -23.64 7.53 -11.05
C ASP A 2 -22.93 7.22 -12.39
N ALA A 3 -23.02 8.13 -13.38
CA ALA A 3 -22.33 7.97 -14.65
C ALA A 3 -20.80 7.85 -14.53
N LEU A 4 -20.18 8.52 -13.55
CA LEU A 4 -18.75 8.35 -13.27
C LEU A 4 -18.44 6.99 -12.64
N MET A 5 -19.33 6.47 -11.81
CA MET A 5 -19.17 5.14 -11.21
C MET A 5 -19.31 4.04 -12.26
N ASP A 6 -20.26 4.18 -13.17
CA ASP A 6 -20.47 3.22 -14.26
C ASP A 6 -19.27 3.14 -15.23
N HIS A 7 -18.50 4.24 -15.35
CA HIS A 7 -17.32 4.36 -16.22
C HIS A 7 -16.01 4.51 -15.45
N GLN A 8 -15.96 4.10 -14.18
CA GLN A 8 -14.76 4.25 -13.34
C GLN A 8 -13.50 3.69 -13.98
N GLY A 9 -13.58 2.52 -14.60
CA GLY A 9 -12.43 1.90 -15.27
C GLY A 9 -11.88 2.72 -16.45
N GLU A 10 -12.76 3.37 -17.20
CA GLU A 10 -12.39 4.25 -18.32
C GLU A 10 -11.76 5.54 -17.81
N VAL A 11 -12.34 6.15 -16.78
CA VAL A 11 -11.81 7.35 -16.12
C VAL A 11 -10.42 7.06 -15.57
N ASP A 12 -10.27 5.95 -14.88
CA ASP A 12 -8.99 5.49 -14.33
C ASP A 12 -7.93 5.28 -15.42
N ALA A 13 -8.30 4.71 -16.56
CA ALA A 13 -7.39 4.50 -17.69
C ALA A 13 -6.94 5.84 -18.32
N VAL A 14 -7.85 6.80 -18.44
CA VAL A 14 -7.54 8.15 -18.94
C VAL A 14 -6.60 8.87 -17.99
N VAL A 15 -6.90 8.84 -16.68
CA VAL A 15 -6.06 9.48 -15.66
C VAL A 15 -4.67 8.84 -15.64
N ALA A 16 -4.58 7.51 -15.70
CA ALA A 16 -3.29 6.82 -15.79
C ALA A 16 -2.50 7.23 -17.06
N GLY A 17 -3.19 7.37 -18.20
CA GLY A 17 -2.58 7.84 -19.45
C GLY A 17 -2.03 9.26 -19.35
N LEU A 18 -2.75 10.17 -18.67
CA LEU A 18 -2.29 11.54 -18.43
C LEU A 18 -1.11 11.62 -17.46
N LEU A 19 -1.07 10.72 -16.48
CA LEU A 19 0.01 10.67 -15.49
C LEU A 19 1.28 9.99 -16.01
N ARG A 20 1.18 9.07 -17.00
CA ARG A 20 2.32 8.33 -17.54
C ARG A 20 3.53 9.18 -17.88
N PRO A 21 3.43 10.30 -18.61
CA PRO A 21 4.60 11.12 -18.95
C PRO A 21 5.32 11.70 -17.73
N LEU A 22 4.60 11.87 -16.62
CA LEU A 22 5.15 12.36 -15.35
C LEU A 22 5.78 11.22 -14.54
N ILE A 23 5.29 9.99 -14.71
CA ILE A 23 5.61 8.81 -13.91
C ILE A 23 6.68 7.95 -14.60
N ASP A 24 6.69 7.87 -15.93
CA ASP A 24 7.64 7.04 -16.71
C ASP A 24 9.11 7.45 -16.51
N GLN A 25 9.36 8.63 -15.95
CA GLN A 25 10.71 9.10 -15.71
C GLN A 25 11.27 8.69 -14.35
N ASP A 26 10.48 8.47 -13.31
CA ASP A 26 11.02 8.10 -12.01
C ASP A 26 9.97 7.62 -10.97
N LEU A 27 9.35 6.46 -11.14
CA LEU A 27 8.66 5.79 -10.05
C LEU A 27 9.65 5.10 -9.11
N SER A 28 10.71 5.83 -8.69
CA SER A 28 11.74 5.25 -7.85
C SER A 28 11.24 4.92 -6.44
N VAL A 29 10.30 5.70 -5.91
CA VAL A 29 9.71 5.49 -4.58
C VAL A 29 8.20 5.70 -4.63
N VAL A 30 7.45 4.73 -4.13
CA VAL A 30 6.00 4.82 -3.96
C VAL A 30 5.60 4.50 -2.53
N PHE A 31 4.66 5.25 -2.01
CA PHE A 31 4.07 5.05 -0.69
C PHE A 31 2.70 4.41 -0.85
N PHE A 32 2.45 3.34 -0.12
CA PHE A 32 1.11 2.79 0.05
C PHE A 32 0.62 3.07 1.46
N GLU A 33 -0.46 3.81 1.54
CA GLU A 33 -1.10 4.19 2.78
C GLU A 33 -2.54 3.72 2.81
N LEU A 34 -2.97 3.24 3.97
CA LEU A 34 -4.33 2.80 4.23
C LEU A 34 -4.98 3.70 5.28
N THR A 35 -6.09 4.32 4.91
CA THR A 35 -6.87 5.19 5.79
C THR A 35 -8.25 4.60 6.02
N THR A 36 -8.67 4.52 7.28
CA THR A 36 -10.02 4.15 7.66
C THR A 36 -10.91 5.39 7.69
N ILE A 37 -12.00 5.34 6.94
CA ILE A 37 -12.98 6.43 6.85
C ILE A 37 -14.28 5.95 7.53
N ARG A 38 -14.62 6.61 8.63
CA ARG A 38 -15.87 6.38 9.34
C ARG A 38 -17.04 6.92 8.53
N SER A 39 -18.11 6.16 8.45
CA SER A 39 -19.34 6.54 7.76
C SER A 39 -20.51 6.52 8.74
N GLU A 40 -21.29 7.57 8.72
CA GLU A 40 -22.55 7.64 9.45
C GLU A 40 -23.71 7.34 8.50
N GLY A 41 -24.80 6.78 9.02
CA GLY A 41 -25.99 6.46 8.27
C GLY A 41 -26.43 5.00 8.41
N LEU A 42 -27.73 4.78 8.24
CA LEU A 42 -28.40 3.51 8.52
C LEU A 42 -28.63 2.64 7.28
N SER A 43 -28.36 3.16 6.07
CA SER A 43 -28.64 2.39 4.84
C SER A 43 -27.68 1.20 4.74
N GLN A 44 -28.25 -0.01 4.68
CA GLN A 44 -27.53 -1.22 4.36
C GLN A 44 -28.01 -1.69 2.98
N GLN A 45 -27.09 -1.71 2.03
CA GLN A 45 -27.31 -2.27 0.70
C GLN A 45 -26.46 -3.50 0.52
N ALA A 46 -26.91 -4.43 -0.28
CA ALA A 46 -26.08 -5.57 -0.66
C ALA A 46 -24.82 -5.08 -1.40
N GLY A 47 -23.64 -5.56 -1.00
CA GLY A 47 -22.38 -5.12 -1.59
C GLY A 47 -21.84 -3.78 -1.04
N ASP A 48 -22.43 -3.24 0.04
CA ASP A 48 -21.95 -2.02 0.68
C ASP A 48 -20.58 -2.25 1.34
N VAL A 49 -19.56 -1.54 0.89
CA VAL A 49 -18.17 -1.59 1.42
C VAL A 49 -18.08 -1.05 2.86
N ARG A 50 -19.10 -0.31 3.31
CA ARG A 50 -19.17 0.21 4.67
C ARG A 50 -19.53 -0.90 5.63
N GLN A 51 -18.55 -1.54 6.24
CA GLN A 51 -18.71 -2.62 7.20
C GLN A 51 -18.40 -2.16 8.62
N TYR A 52 -18.93 -2.88 9.61
CA TYR A 52 -18.56 -2.65 11.00
C TYR A 52 -17.16 -3.19 11.26
N GLY A 53 -16.27 -2.31 11.72
CA GLY A 53 -14.90 -2.63 12.05
C GLY A 53 -14.41 -1.85 13.27
N MET A 54 -13.23 -2.22 13.76
CA MET A 54 -12.58 -1.50 14.85
C MET A 54 -12.02 -0.18 14.31
N ALA A 55 -12.62 0.93 14.70
CA ALA A 55 -12.09 2.26 14.37
C ALA A 55 -10.80 2.53 15.17
N LYS A 56 -9.98 3.50 14.72
CA LYS A 56 -8.71 3.87 15.36
C LYS A 56 -8.89 4.30 16.82
N GLU A 57 -10.05 4.81 17.17
CA GLU A 57 -10.43 5.21 18.53
C GLU A 57 -10.81 4.02 19.45
N GLY A 58 -10.72 2.78 18.97
CA GLY A 58 -11.07 1.58 19.72
C GLY A 58 -12.57 1.31 19.82
N LEU A 59 -13.39 2.01 19.05
CA LEU A 59 -14.83 1.81 18.97
C LEU A 59 -15.20 1.01 17.73
N ILE A 60 -16.27 0.21 17.83
CA ILE A 60 -16.86 -0.43 16.64
C ILE A 60 -17.70 0.63 15.92
N ALA A 61 -17.31 0.93 14.69
CA ALA A 61 -18.01 1.89 13.87
C ALA A 61 -18.20 1.35 12.44
N ARG A 62 -19.20 1.86 11.75
CA ARG A 62 -19.38 1.60 10.34
C ARG A 62 -18.34 2.41 9.56
N GLN A 63 -17.55 1.75 8.75
CA GLN A 63 -16.39 2.34 8.10
C GLN A 63 -16.08 1.63 6.78
N PHE A 64 -15.25 2.26 5.97
CA PHE A 64 -14.56 1.64 4.84
C PHE A 64 -13.09 2.04 4.87
N MET A 65 -12.25 1.31 4.16
CA MET A 65 -10.84 1.67 4.05
C MET A 65 -10.55 2.20 2.65
N LEU A 66 -9.76 3.28 2.59
CA LEU A 66 -9.23 3.86 1.38
C LEU A 66 -7.72 3.60 1.34
N GLY A 67 -7.28 2.81 0.36
CA GLY A 67 -5.88 2.64 0.04
C GLY A 67 -5.46 3.64 -1.03
N VAL A 68 -4.35 4.34 -0.81
CA VAL A 68 -3.78 5.30 -1.77
C VAL A 68 -2.34 4.92 -2.03
N VAL A 69 -1.97 4.87 -3.30
CA VAL A 69 -0.57 4.76 -3.76
C VAL A 69 -0.17 6.10 -4.33
N GLN A 70 0.92 6.67 -3.81
CA GLN A 70 1.41 7.98 -4.21
C GLN A 70 2.92 7.97 -4.45
N THR A 71 3.39 8.92 -5.26
CA THR A 71 4.82 9.14 -5.49
C THR A 71 5.49 9.79 -4.28
N ALA A 72 6.81 9.92 -4.31
CA ALA A 72 7.58 10.63 -3.27
C ALA A 72 7.15 12.08 -3.10
N GLU A 73 6.69 12.71 -4.17
CA GLU A 73 6.19 14.09 -4.19
C GLU A 73 4.75 14.23 -3.69
N GLY A 74 4.11 13.10 -3.33
CA GLY A 74 2.72 13.08 -2.86
C GLY A 74 1.66 13.06 -3.96
N LEU A 75 2.05 12.79 -5.22
CA LEU A 75 1.09 12.65 -6.31
C LEU A 75 0.39 11.29 -6.21
N PRO A 76 -0.95 11.23 -6.02
CA PRO A 76 -1.67 9.98 -5.99
C PRO A 76 -1.73 9.38 -7.40
N ILE A 77 -1.25 8.14 -7.55
CA ILE A 77 -1.20 7.42 -8.84
C ILE A 77 -2.23 6.29 -8.91
N TYR A 78 -2.70 5.83 -7.76
CA TYR A 78 -3.70 4.78 -7.65
C TYR A 78 -4.46 4.89 -6.32
N HIS A 79 -5.73 4.53 -6.35
CA HIS A 79 -6.54 4.38 -5.14
C HIS A 79 -7.43 3.14 -5.24
N GLU A 80 -7.80 2.60 -4.10
CA GLU A 80 -8.74 1.49 -4.00
C GLU A 80 -9.54 1.57 -2.70
N VAL A 81 -10.82 1.21 -2.77
CA VAL A 81 -11.70 1.15 -1.60
C VAL A 81 -11.87 -0.30 -1.18
N PHE A 82 -11.73 -0.56 0.10
CA PHE A 82 -11.87 -1.89 0.71
C PHE A 82 -12.97 -1.89 1.75
N ASP A 83 -13.52 -3.07 2.00
CA ASP A 83 -14.49 -3.28 3.06
C ASP A 83 -13.92 -2.82 4.42
N GLY A 84 -14.76 -2.18 5.22
CA GLY A 84 -14.34 -1.63 6.51
C GLY A 84 -13.88 -2.64 7.54
N ASN A 85 -14.13 -3.92 7.33
CA ASN A 85 -13.66 -5.03 8.17
C ASN A 85 -12.56 -5.86 7.50
N ALA A 86 -12.04 -5.44 6.35
CA ALA A 86 -10.96 -6.16 5.67
C ALA A 86 -9.68 -6.12 6.54
N ALA A 87 -8.90 -7.20 6.49
CA ALA A 87 -7.58 -7.23 7.11
C ALA A 87 -6.60 -6.39 6.28
N GLU A 88 -5.94 -5.40 6.90
CA GLU A 88 -4.99 -4.50 6.23
C GLU A 88 -3.91 -5.27 5.44
N THR A 89 -3.38 -6.34 6.01
CA THR A 89 -2.35 -7.17 5.37
C THR A 89 -2.80 -7.78 4.04
N ARG A 90 -4.11 -7.96 3.83
CA ARG A 90 -4.65 -8.54 2.59
C ARG A 90 -4.82 -7.52 1.46
N THR A 91 -4.67 -6.23 1.74
CA THR A 91 -4.87 -5.17 0.74
C THR A 91 -3.63 -4.90 -0.09
N LEU A 92 -2.44 -5.14 0.46
CA LEU A 92 -1.15 -4.74 -0.11
C LEU A 92 -0.87 -5.37 -1.49
N LEU A 93 -0.89 -6.69 -1.57
CA LEU A 93 -0.53 -7.42 -2.79
C LEU A 93 -1.51 -7.21 -3.94
N PRO A 94 -2.83 -7.27 -3.73
CA PRO A 94 -3.79 -6.95 -4.80
C PRO A 94 -3.61 -5.54 -5.34
N THR A 95 -3.42 -4.54 -4.45
CA THR A 95 -3.18 -3.16 -4.86
C THR A 95 -1.90 -3.02 -5.67
N LEU A 96 -0.79 -3.60 -5.18
CA LEU A 96 0.49 -3.58 -5.89
C LEU A 96 0.38 -4.22 -7.28
N THR A 97 -0.31 -5.35 -7.40
CA THR A 97 -0.52 -6.02 -8.68
C THR A 97 -1.26 -5.13 -9.66
N LYS A 98 -2.30 -4.42 -9.20
CA LYS A 98 -3.06 -3.49 -10.04
C LYS A 98 -2.21 -2.27 -10.45
N VAL A 99 -1.39 -1.74 -9.54
CA VAL A 99 -0.45 -0.65 -9.84
C VAL A 99 0.55 -1.07 -10.92
N LEU A 100 1.20 -2.23 -10.75
CA LEU A 100 2.16 -2.73 -11.74
C LEU A 100 1.51 -3.03 -13.09
N SER A 101 0.27 -3.50 -13.11
CA SER A 101 -0.49 -3.70 -14.35
C SER A 101 -0.81 -2.38 -15.05
N ARG A 102 -1.03 -1.31 -14.28
CA ARG A 102 -1.32 0.03 -14.80
C ARG A 102 -0.06 0.73 -15.33
N PHE A 103 1.09 0.46 -14.73
CA PHE A 103 2.40 1.02 -15.08
C PHE A 103 3.40 -0.09 -15.44
N PRO A 104 3.17 -0.83 -16.54
CA PRO A 104 3.98 -2.00 -16.90
C PRO A 104 5.42 -1.66 -17.30
N SER A 105 5.72 -0.40 -17.60
CA SER A 105 7.05 0.08 -18.01
C SER A 105 8.00 0.36 -16.83
N VAL A 106 7.51 0.26 -15.59
CA VAL A 106 8.32 0.57 -14.40
C VAL A 106 9.54 -0.36 -14.30
N GLN A 107 10.73 0.26 -14.34
CA GLN A 107 12.01 -0.44 -14.31
C GLN A 107 12.58 -0.60 -12.90
N ARG A 108 12.24 0.32 -12.01
CA ARG A 108 12.63 0.32 -10.60
C ARG A 108 11.49 0.86 -9.74
N MET A 109 11.27 0.24 -8.60
CA MET A 109 10.29 0.70 -7.62
C MET A 109 10.76 0.31 -6.22
N VAL A 110 10.68 1.25 -5.29
CA VAL A 110 10.81 1.02 -3.85
C VAL A 110 9.43 1.27 -3.24
N LEU A 111 8.78 0.21 -2.76
CA LEU A 111 7.50 0.31 -2.08
C LEU A 111 7.72 0.65 -0.60
N VAL A 112 7.13 1.73 -0.13
CA VAL A 112 7.13 2.09 1.29
C VAL A 112 5.73 1.88 1.86
N ALA A 113 5.63 1.11 2.94
CA ALA A 113 4.33 0.78 3.54
C ALA A 113 4.40 0.79 5.08
N ASP A 114 3.26 1.09 5.71
CA ASP A 114 3.16 1.14 7.17
C ASP A 114 3.17 -0.27 7.79
N ARG A 115 3.43 -0.29 9.09
CA ARG A 115 3.52 -1.48 9.96
C ARG A 115 2.26 -2.35 9.97
N GLY A 116 1.08 -1.78 9.74
CA GLY A 116 -0.19 -2.52 9.66
C GLY A 116 -0.22 -3.53 8.51
N LEU A 117 0.59 -3.31 7.48
CA LEU A 117 0.69 -4.14 6.28
C LEU A 117 1.72 -5.27 6.41
N LEU A 118 2.47 -5.32 7.52
CA LEU A 118 3.53 -6.31 7.73
C LEU A 118 2.95 -7.69 8.09
N SER A 119 3.18 -8.68 7.22
CA SER A 119 3.00 -10.10 7.51
C SER A 119 4.13 -10.91 6.84
N LEU A 120 4.38 -12.12 7.30
CA LEU A 120 5.38 -13.01 6.68
C LEU A 120 4.98 -13.32 5.24
N ASP A 121 3.70 -13.63 5.01
CA ASP A 121 3.15 -13.92 3.68
C ASP A 121 3.38 -12.74 2.72
N ASN A 122 3.15 -11.49 3.19
CA ASN A 122 3.40 -10.29 2.39
C ASN A 122 4.89 -10.16 2.06
N LEU A 123 5.79 -10.40 3.02
CA LEU A 123 7.23 -10.30 2.79
C LEU A 123 7.71 -11.33 1.75
N GLU A 124 7.25 -12.57 1.85
CA GLU A 124 7.58 -13.61 0.89
C GLU A 124 7.06 -13.28 -0.51
N ALA A 125 5.81 -12.86 -0.59
CA ALA A 125 5.20 -12.49 -1.86
C ALA A 125 5.86 -11.26 -2.49
N LEU A 126 6.21 -10.22 -1.72
CA LEU A 126 6.91 -9.04 -2.22
C LEU A 126 8.31 -9.40 -2.76
N LYS A 127 9.03 -10.30 -2.11
CA LYS A 127 10.33 -10.80 -2.60
C LYS A 127 10.22 -11.53 -3.93
N ALA A 128 9.08 -12.13 -4.22
CA ALA A 128 8.81 -12.83 -5.48
C ALA A 128 8.45 -11.91 -6.64
N VAL A 129 8.01 -10.67 -6.37
CA VAL A 129 7.62 -9.69 -7.40
C VAL A 129 8.82 -9.30 -8.23
N ARG A 130 8.62 -9.28 -9.57
CA ARG A 130 9.61 -8.82 -10.54
C ARG A 130 9.03 -7.67 -11.37
N LEU A 131 9.85 -6.65 -11.57
CA LEU A 131 9.53 -5.50 -12.42
C LEU A 131 9.82 -5.80 -13.90
N ALA A 132 9.45 -4.89 -14.79
CA ALA A 132 9.70 -5.01 -16.22
C ALA A 132 11.19 -5.19 -16.56
N SER A 133 12.09 -4.67 -15.73
CA SER A 133 13.54 -4.85 -15.85
C SER A 133 14.04 -6.26 -15.46
N GLY A 134 13.17 -7.14 -14.97
CA GLY A 134 13.53 -8.41 -14.36
C GLY A 134 14.12 -8.29 -12.94
N LYS A 135 14.35 -7.07 -12.44
CA LYS A 135 14.83 -6.81 -11.08
C LYS A 135 13.74 -7.09 -10.04
N PRO A 136 14.12 -7.51 -8.83
CA PRO A 136 13.16 -7.64 -7.75
C PRO A 136 12.59 -6.28 -7.35
N LEU A 137 11.36 -6.29 -6.86
CA LEU A 137 10.78 -5.15 -6.15
C LEU A 137 11.60 -4.89 -4.88
N GLU A 138 11.99 -3.65 -4.66
CA GLU A 138 12.56 -3.18 -3.40
C GLU A 138 11.42 -2.70 -2.49
N PHE A 139 11.52 -2.90 -1.17
CA PHE A 139 10.49 -2.42 -0.25
C PHE A 139 11.02 -2.06 1.13
N ILE A 140 10.34 -1.14 1.78
CA ILE A 140 10.55 -0.71 3.15
C ILE A 140 9.21 -0.82 3.87
N ILE A 141 9.13 -1.68 4.88
CA ILE A 141 7.93 -1.83 5.71
C ILE A 141 8.32 -1.65 7.17
N ALA A 142 7.58 -0.79 7.88
CA ALA A 142 7.82 -0.55 9.29
C ALA A 142 7.49 -1.79 10.13
N VAL A 143 8.34 -2.12 11.11
CA VAL A 143 8.12 -3.23 12.03
C VAL A 143 7.46 -2.70 13.31
N PRO A 144 6.30 -3.26 13.73
CA PRO A 144 5.71 -2.91 15.01
C PRO A 144 6.66 -3.25 16.17
N GLY A 145 6.83 -2.35 17.15
CA GLY A 145 7.78 -2.55 18.25
C GLY A 145 7.56 -3.87 19.02
N ARG A 146 6.30 -4.29 19.19
CA ARG A 146 5.95 -5.58 19.82
C ARG A 146 6.46 -6.82 19.07
N ARG A 147 6.78 -6.68 17.78
CA ARG A 147 7.29 -7.76 16.91
C ARG A 147 8.80 -7.66 16.65
N TYR A 148 9.47 -6.69 17.28
CA TYR A 148 10.88 -6.44 17.04
C TYR A 148 11.76 -7.68 17.29
N ASN A 149 11.43 -8.44 18.34
CA ASN A 149 12.15 -9.67 18.68
C ASN A 149 12.06 -10.77 17.60
N GLU A 150 11.02 -10.76 16.77
CA GLU A 150 10.88 -11.71 15.66
C GLU A 150 11.91 -11.45 14.53
N PHE A 151 12.46 -10.24 14.50
CA PHE A 151 13.36 -9.77 13.44
C PHE A 151 14.76 -9.42 13.97
N ILE A 152 15.06 -9.74 15.24
CA ILE A 152 16.30 -9.31 15.88
C ILE A 152 17.52 -9.84 15.15
N ASP A 153 17.49 -11.10 14.70
CA ASP A 153 18.61 -11.74 13.97
C ASP A 153 18.91 -11.02 12.63
N LEU A 154 17.91 -10.40 12.02
CA LEU A 154 18.08 -9.60 10.80
C LEU A 154 18.65 -8.20 11.10
N LEU A 155 18.46 -7.71 12.32
CA LEU A 155 18.85 -6.36 12.74
C LEU A 155 20.22 -6.32 13.42
N GLU A 156 20.62 -7.38 14.09
CA GLU A 156 21.93 -7.47 14.78
C GLU A 156 23.13 -7.08 13.90
N PRO A 157 23.25 -7.53 12.63
CA PRO A 157 24.38 -7.14 11.79
C PRO A 157 24.47 -5.62 11.56
N PHE A 158 23.31 -4.93 11.50
CA PHE A 158 23.26 -3.48 11.32
C PHE A 158 23.59 -2.73 12.60
N HIS A 159 23.17 -3.23 13.75
CA HIS A 159 23.51 -2.67 15.07
C HIS A 159 25.02 -2.79 15.35
N ALA A 160 25.63 -3.91 15.01
CA ALA A 160 27.06 -4.11 15.17
C ALA A 160 27.89 -3.14 14.31
N GLN A 161 27.44 -2.82 13.09
CA GLN A 161 28.10 -1.85 12.22
C GLN A 161 28.01 -0.41 12.73
N GLN A 162 26.91 -0.01 13.36
CA GLN A 162 26.76 1.32 13.94
C GLN A 162 27.64 1.54 15.17
N CYS A 163 27.83 0.52 16.01
CA CYS A 163 28.73 0.61 17.16
C CYS A 163 30.21 0.78 16.75
N THR A 164 30.63 0.23 15.62
CA THR A 164 32.01 0.41 15.11
C THR A 164 32.24 1.77 14.47
N ALA A 165 31.24 2.40 13.89
CA ALA A 165 31.34 3.73 13.27
C ALA A 165 31.34 4.88 14.29
N ALA A 166 30.79 4.66 15.49
CA ALA A 166 30.76 5.66 16.56
C ALA A 166 32.03 5.72 17.41
N THR A 167 33.03 4.85 17.14
CA THR A 167 34.28 4.75 17.91
C THR A 167 35.49 5.28 17.10
N GLN A 168 35.28 5.87 15.96
CA GLN A 168 36.26 6.61 15.16
C GLN A 168 35.95 8.11 15.17
#